data_afd5233ca9d08d94e19f0ddb9c98fce4
#
_entry.id   afd5233ca9d08d94e19f0ddb9c98fce4
#
_cell.length_a   1.000
_cell.length_b   1.000
_cell.length_c   1.000
_cell.angle_alpha   90.00
_cell.angle_beta   90.00
_cell.angle_gamma   90.00
#
_symmetry.space_group_name_H-M   'P 1'
#
loop_
_entity.id
_entity.type
_entity.pdbx_description
1 polymer ?
#
loop_
_entity_poly.entity_id
_entity_poly.type
_entity_poly.pdbx_seq_one_letter_code
_entity_poly.pdbx_strand_id
1 'polypeptide(L)'
;KPDYLPIDENHPTIPQDSYAMSKVVNEATAKSFQRRSGIDIYGLRINNVIEPHEYKEKFPAYMENPDLRRRNIFSYIDARDLGQMVQKCLDTDGLGYEVFNVSNDDHSVGLSSEKLIETYYQDIEIKTPRVPESFYSNEKAKKLLGFQPCHSWRAYLWYVSSKV
;
A
#
# COMPACT_ATOMS: atom_id res chain seq x y z
N LYS A 1 -10.81 11.71 2.20
CA LYS A 1 -10.01 11.97 0.98
C LYS A 1 -8.55 12.14 1.38
N PRO A 2 -7.59 11.64 0.58
CA PRO A 2 -6.18 12.01 0.74
C PRO A 2 -5.96 13.47 0.31
N ASP A 3 -4.86 14.08 0.76
CA ASP A 3 -4.51 15.46 0.38
C ASP A 3 -3.91 15.51 -1.02
N TYR A 4 -3.21 14.44 -1.42
CA TYR A 4 -2.63 14.28 -2.76
C TYR A 4 -2.45 12.80 -3.12
N LEU A 5 -2.20 12.51 -4.42
CA LEU A 5 -1.88 11.19 -4.95
C LEU A 5 -0.56 11.22 -5.76
N PRO A 6 0.21 10.13 -5.73
CA PRO A 6 0.05 8.98 -4.85
C PRO A 6 0.40 9.32 -3.39
N ILE A 7 -0.15 8.57 -2.46
CA ILE A 7 0.15 8.68 -1.03
C ILE A 7 1.55 8.09 -0.80
N ASP A 8 2.52 8.92 -0.50
CA ASP A 8 3.86 8.51 -0.07
C ASP A 8 4.00 8.58 1.46
N GLU A 9 5.18 8.30 1.99
CA GLU A 9 5.43 8.32 3.43
C GLU A 9 5.42 9.72 4.04
N ASN A 10 5.50 10.77 3.21
CA ASN A 10 5.42 12.18 3.63
C ASN A 10 3.98 12.69 3.70
N HIS A 11 3.00 11.89 3.23
CA HIS A 11 1.59 12.28 3.32
C HIS A 11 1.21 12.53 4.78
N PRO A 12 0.47 13.62 5.09
CA PRO A 12 0.06 13.94 6.46
C PRO A 12 -0.67 12.78 7.14
N THR A 13 -0.25 12.46 8.36
CA THR A 13 -0.91 11.46 9.20
C THR A 13 -1.88 12.15 10.15
N ILE A 14 -3.11 12.37 9.69
CA ILE A 14 -4.17 13.06 10.46
C ILE A 14 -5.20 12.01 10.92
N PRO A 15 -5.00 11.38 12.09
CA PRO A 15 -5.89 10.33 12.56
C PRO A 15 -7.25 10.89 12.94
N GLN A 16 -8.33 10.20 12.56
CA GLN A 16 -9.71 10.60 12.86
C GLN A 16 -10.42 9.64 13.82
N ASP A 17 -9.76 8.56 14.22
CA ASP A 17 -10.27 7.59 15.18
C ASP A 17 -9.16 7.08 16.10
N SER A 18 -9.53 6.35 17.16
CA SER A 18 -8.60 5.82 18.15
C SER A 18 -7.64 4.78 17.58
N TYR A 19 -8.07 4.02 16.57
CA TYR A 19 -7.20 3.05 15.90
C TYR A 19 -6.11 3.77 15.09
N ALA A 20 -6.48 4.72 14.25
CA ALA A 20 -5.52 5.51 13.49
C ALA A 20 -4.56 6.28 14.41
N MET A 21 -5.08 6.86 15.50
CA MET A 21 -4.27 7.52 16.53
C MET A 21 -3.24 6.54 17.13
N SER A 22 -3.64 5.32 17.45
CA SER A 22 -2.70 4.31 17.99
C SER A 22 -1.55 4.02 17.06
N LYS A 23 -1.78 4.02 15.72
CA LYS A 23 -0.74 3.80 14.72
C LYS A 23 0.24 4.96 14.64
N VAL A 24 -0.24 6.20 14.72
CA VAL A 24 0.62 7.40 14.78
C VAL A 24 1.49 7.39 16.04
N VAL A 25 0.91 7.03 17.19
CA VAL A 25 1.66 6.88 18.44
C VAL A 25 2.71 5.78 18.35
N ASN A 26 2.41 4.66 17.70
CA ASN A 26 3.40 3.58 17.48
C ASN A 26 4.60 4.07 16.67
N GLU A 27 4.39 4.84 15.59
CA GLU A 27 5.49 5.41 14.81
C GLU A 27 6.35 6.37 15.64
N ALA A 28 5.71 7.26 16.42
CA ALA A 28 6.41 8.20 17.31
C ALA A 28 7.22 7.45 18.39
N THR A 29 6.64 6.40 18.96
CA THR A 29 7.28 5.53 19.95
C THR A 29 8.50 4.83 19.34
N ALA A 30 8.33 4.19 18.18
CA ALA A 30 9.41 3.50 17.48
C ALA A 30 10.58 4.44 17.17
N LYS A 31 10.30 5.65 16.69
CA LYS A 31 11.31 6.69 16.44
C LYS A 31 12.06 7.08 17.71
N SER A 32 11.36 7.19 18.85
CA SER A 32 11.97 7.49 20.14
C SER A 32 12.88 6.36 20.62
N PHE A 33 12.45 5.10 20.47
CA PHE A 33 13.26 3.93 20.81
C PHE A 33 14.53 3.85 19.95
N GLN A 34 14.40 4.07 18.64
CA GLN A 34 15.55 4.08 17.74
C GLN A 34 16.62 5.13 18.20
N ARG A 35 16.18 6.35 18.49
CA ARG A 35 17.08 7.42 18.96
C ARG A 35 17.82 7.04 20.25
N ARG A 36 17.18 6.28 21.14
CA ARG A 36 17.76 5.86 22.40
C ARG A 36 18.70 4.67 22.27
N SER A 37 18.34 3.71 21.43
CA SER A 37 19.05 2.42 21.32
C SER A 37 20.12 2.42 20.23
N GLY A 38 19.98 3.27 19.20
CA GLY A 38 20.82 3.25 18.00
C GLY A 38 20.56 2.06 17.05
N ILE A 39 19.62 1.15 17.40
CA ILE A 39 19.27 0.02 16.53
C ILE A 39 18.33 0.47 15.41
N ASP A 40 18.34 -0.23 14.27
CA ASP A 40 17.41 0.04 13.20
C ASP A 40 15.98 -0.38 13.57
N ILE A 41 15.02 0.48 13.29
CA ILE A 41 13.59 0.21 13.50
C ILE A 41 12.82 0.65 12.27
N TYR A 42 12.14 -0.29 11.61
CA TYR A 42 11.36 -0.02 10.41
C TYR A 42 9.87 -0.15 10.68
N GLY A 43 9.13 0.92 10.42
CA GLY A 43 7.67 0.95 10.47
C GLY A 43 7.07 0.56 9.11
N LEU A 44 6.11 -0.36 9.10
CA LEU A 44 5.41 -0.77 7.89
C LEU A 44 3.97 -0.25 7.91
N ARG A 45 3.63 0.64 6.98
CA ARG A 45 2.26 1.08 6.70
C ARG A 45 1.65 0.11 5.70
N ILE A 46 1.09 -0.97 6.24
CA ILE A 46 0.60 -2.10 5.46
C ILE A 46 -0.80 -1.79 4.94
N ASN A 47 -0.97 -1.86 3.61
CA ASN A 47 -2.27 -1.80 2.98
C ASN A 47 -3.06 -3.10 3.23
N ASN A 48 -4.31 -3.15 2.75
CA ASN A 48 -5.17 -4.31 2.96
C ASN A 48 -4.50 -5.59 2.46
N VAL A 49 -4.18 -6.49 3.37
CA VAL A 49 -3.54 -7.77 3.05
C VAL A 49 -4.56 -8.70 2.40
N ILE A 50 -4.15 -9.33 1.31
CA ILE A 50 -4.96 -10.29 0.55
C ILE A 50 -4.20 -11.62 0.48
N GLU A 51 -4.85 -12.66 0.93
CA GLU A 51 -4.37 -14.03 0.79
C GLU A 51 -4.65 -14.58 -0.62
N PRO A 52 -3.84 -15.51 -1.15
CA PRO A 52 -4.03 -16.04 -2.51
C PRO A 52 -5.43 -16.62 -2.80
N HIS A 53 -6.07 -17.25 -1.82
CA HIS A 53 -7.43 -17.79 -1.98
C HIS A 53 -8.50 -16.70 -2.06
N GLU A 54 -8.28 -15.56 -1.42
CA GLU A 54 -9.22 -14.44 -1.38
C GLU A 54 -9.38 -13.73 -2.73
N TYR A 55 -8.48 -13.94 -3.68
CA TYR A 55 -8.65 -13.41 -5.03
C TYR A 55 -9.91 -13.93 -5.71
N LYS A 56 -10.20 -15.23 -5.55
CA LYS A 56 -11.45 -15.83 -6.07
C LYS A 56 -12.69 -15.37 -5.32
N GLU A 57 -12.56 -15.20 -4.02
CA GLU A 57 -13.70 -14.95 -3.15
C GLU A 57 -14.13 -13.47 -3.17
N LYS A 58 -13.16 -12.57 -3.16
CA LYS A 58 -13.39 -11.13 -2.94
C LYS A 58 -13.38 -10.28 -4.22
N PHE A 59 -12.46 -10.58 -5.15
CA PHE A 59 -12.24 -9.68 -6.29
C PHE A 59 -13.39 -9.64 -7.29
N PRO A 60 -14.20 -10.68 -7.54
CA PRO A 60 -15.39 -10.55 -8.37
C PRO A 60 -16.32 -9.42 -7.88
N ALA A 61 -16.59 -9.36 -6.59
CA ALA A 61 -17.41 -8.30 -6.01
C ALA A 61 -16.75 -6.90 -6.14
N TYR A 62 -15.42 -6.81 -6.08
CA TYR A 62 -14.69 -5.54 -6.26
C TYR A 62 -14.72 -5.06 -7.73
N MET A 63 -14.80 -5.98 -8.69
CA MET A 63 -14.98 -5.64 -10.10
C MET A 63 -16.39 -5.12 -10.38
N GLU A 64 -17.40 -5.70 -9.76
CA GLU A 64 -18.80 -5.29 -9.90
C GLU A 64 -19.09 -3.97 -9.16
N ASN A 65 -18.51 -3.80 -7.98
CA ASN A 65 -18.74 -2.63 -7.13
C ASN A 65 -17.44 -2.07 -6.55
N PRO A 66 -16.75 -1.16 -7.24
CA PRO A 66 -15.52 -0.53 -6.80
C PRO A 66 -15.63 0.23 -5.46
N ASP A 67 -16.82 0.71 -5.08
CA ASP A 67 -17.05 1.43 -3.81
C ASP A 67 -16.66 0.61 -2.58
N LEU A 68 -16.71 -0.71 -2.66
CA LEU A 68 -16.25 -1.61 -1.60
C LEU A 68 -14.77 -1.41 -1.26
N ARG A 69 -13.99 -0.84 -2.19
CA ARG A 69 -12.55 -0.59 -2.02
C ARG A 69 -12.19 0.87 -1.76
N ARG A 70 -13.17 1.78 -1.81
CA ARG A 70 -12.95 3.22 -1.61
C ARG A 70 -12.30 3.54 -0.27
N ARG A 71 -12.69 2.87 0.81
CA ARG A 71 -12.11 3.07 2.15
C ARG A 71 -10.61 2.75 2.18
N ASN A 72 -10.15 1.81 1.38
CA ASN A 72 -8.74 1.42 1.25
C ASN A 72 -8.02 2.18 0.14
N ILE A 73 -8.64 3.21 -0.42
CA ILE A 73 -8.12 3.99 -1.56
C ILE A 73 -7.70 3.03 -2.70
N PHE A 74 -8.52 1.99 -2.91
CA PHE A 74 -8.34 0.94 -3.92
C PHE A 74 -7.03 0.14 -3.82
N SER A 75 -6.29 0.28 -2.72
CA SER A 75 -4.99 -0.35 -2.55
C SER A 75 -5.06 -1.66 -1.79
N TYR A 76 -4.06 -2.53 -2.00
CA TYR A 76 -3.88 -3.81 -1.34
C TYR A 76 -2.41 -4.23 -1.38
N ILE A 77 -2.09 -5.30 -0.70
CA ILE A 77 -0.85 -6.04 -0.80
C ILE A 77 -1.12 -7.56 -0.71
N ASP A 78 -0.47 -8.35 -1.56
CA ASP A 78 -0.49 -9.80 -1.43
C ASP A 78 0.30 -10.24 -0.19
N ALA A 79 -0.22 -11.20 0.56
CA ALA A 79 0.42 -11.70 1.78
C ALA A 79 1.85 -12.21 1.55
N ARG A 80 2.13 -12.79 0.37
CA ARG A 80 3.46 -13.27 -0.01
C ARG A 80 4.44 -12.12 -0.24
N ASP A 81 3.98 -11.02 -0.86
CA ASP A 81 4.78 -9.82 -1.07
C ASP A 81 5.00 -9.05 0.23
N LEU A 82 4.03 -9.10 1.16
CA LEU A 82 4.25 -8.61 2.52
C LEU A 82 5.35 -9.43 3.22
N GLY A 83 5.35 -10.76 3.05
CA GLY A 83 6.44 -11.61 3.54
C GLY A 83 7.80 -11.22 2.96
N GLN A 84 7.87 -10.94 1.65
CA GLN A 84 9.07 -10.42 1.00
C GLN A 84 9.52 -9.10 1.64
N MET A 85 8.58 -8.16 1.86
CA MET A 85 8.88 -6.87 2.48
C MET A 85 9.49 -7.03 3.87
N VAL A 86 8.94 -7.91 4.70
CA VAL A 86 9.49 -8.21 6.03
C VAL A 86 10.91 -8.77 5.92
N GLN A 87 11.13 -9.72 5.01
CA GLN A 87 12.47 -10.27 4.79
C GLN A 87 13.47 -9.19 4.36
N LYS A 88 13.08 -8.31 3.44
CA LYS A 88 13.91 -7.18 3.00
C LYS A 88 14.28 -6.25 4.16
N CYS A 89 13.35 -5.98 5.07
CA CYS A 89 13.63 -5.21 6.28
C CYS A 89 14.64 -5.90 7.19
N LEU A 90 14.54 -7.23 7.35
CA LEU A 90 15.47 -8.01 8.19
C LEU A 90 16.89 -8.12 7.58
N ASP A 91 16.98 -8.06 6.26
CA ASP A 91 18.25 -8.17 5.52
C ASP A 91 18.94 -6.80 5.33
N THR A 92 18.34 -5.70 5.78
CA THR A 92 18.87 -4.34 5.57
C THR A 92 19.19 -3.67 6.89
N ASP A 93 20.42 -3.23 7.04
CA ASP A 93 20.94 -2.51 8.20
C ASP A 93 21.33 -1.07 7.85
N GLY A 94 21.41 -0.21 8.86
CA GLY A 94 22.03 1.11 8.78
C GLY A 94 21.11 2.23 8.30
N LEU A 95 19.78 1.98 8.21
CA LEU A 95 18.82 3.03 7.83
C LEU A 95 18.28 3.80 9.05
N GLY A 96 18.54 3.34 10.27
CA GLY A 96 18.05 3.97 11.49
C GLY A 96 16.55 3.81 11.66
N TYR A 97 15.81 4.92 11.73
CA TYR A 97 14.36 4.89 11.76
C TYR A 97 13.79 5.25 10.38
N GLU A 98 13.08 4.30 9.81
CA GLU A 98 12.39 4.49 8.54
C GLU A 98 10.95 3.97 8.58
N VAL A 99 10.06 4.60 7.82
CA VAL A 99 8.70 4.13 7.59
C VAL A 99 8.54 3.84 6.11
N PHE A 100 7.85 2.74 5.79
CA PHE A 100 7.61 2.30 4.42
C PHE A 100 6.15 2.02 4.16
N ASN A 101 5.60 2.53 3.07
CA ASN A 101 4.33 2.06 2.54
C ASN A 101 4.52 0.67 1.93
N VAL A 102 3.63 -0.26 2.28
CA VAL A 102 3.62 -1.62 1.76
C VAL A 102 2.34 -1.82 0.96
N SER A 103 2.44 -1.62 -0.33
CA SER A 103 1.34 -1.71 -1.29
C SER A 103 1.76 -2.43 -2.56
N ASN A 104 0.78 -2.95 -3.28
CA ASN A 104 0.97 -3.45 -4.63
C ASN A 104 1.13 -2.29 -5.64
N ASP A 105 1.58 -2.60 -6.85
CA ASP A 105 1.81 -1.63 -7.92
C ASP A 105 0.52 -1.30 -8.70
N ASP A 106 -0.59 -1.98 -8.40
CA ASP A 106 -1.88 -1.79 -9.06
C ASP A 106 -3.05 -1.66 -8.08
N HIS A 107 -4.22 -1.29 -8.61
CA HIS A 107 -5.45 -1.20 -7.85
C HIS A 107 -6.16 -2.55 -7.69
N SER A 108 -6.93 -2.69 -6.60
CA SER A 108 -7.77 -3.86 -6.31
C SER A 108 -9.09 -3.90 -7.10
N VAL A 109 -9.25 -3.08 -8.14
CA VAL A 109 -10.45 -2.97 -8.97
C VAL A 109 -10.11 -2.90 -10.45
N GLY A 110 -11.10 -3.16 -11.32
CA GLY A 110 -10.93 -3.21 -12.78
C GLY A 110 -10.91 -1.85 -13.48
N LEU A 111 -11.26 -0.77 -12.78
CA LEU A 111 -11.24 0.58 -13.35
C LEU A 111 -9.82 1.10 -13.51
N SER A 112 -9.59 1.92 -14.54
CA SER A 112 -8.32 2.63 -14.69
C SER A 112 -8.14 3.70 -13.62
N SER A 113 -6.91 4.09 -13.37
CA SER A 113 -6.58 5.16 -12.41
C SER A 113 -7.25 6.48 -12.77
N GLU A 114 -7.30 6.82 -14.07
CA GLU A 114 -7.96 8.03 -14.57
C GLU A 114 -9.45 8.00 -14.23
N LYS A 115 -10.11 6.85 -14.43
CA LYS A 115 -11.54 6.71 -14.13
C LYS A 115 -11.80 6.78 -12.63
N LEU A 116 -10.92 6.23 -11.81
CA LEU A 116 -11.01 6.33 -10.36
C LEU A 116 -10.82 7.77 -9.88
N ILE A 117 -9.88 8.52 -10.47
CA ILE A 117 -9.67 9.94 -10.16
C ILE A 117 -10.90 10.75 -10.57
N GLU A 118 -11.38 10.59 -11.80
CA GLU A 118 -12.58 11.28 -12.30
C GLU A 118 -13.80 11.04 -11.40
N THR A 119 -13.94 9.82 -10.87
CA THR A 119 -15.12 9.44 -10.10
C THR A 119 -15.02 9.86 -8.62
N TYR A 120 -13.84 9.72 -8.01
CA TYR A 120 -13.70 9.82 -6.55
C TYR A 120 -12.77 10.93 -6.07
N TYR A 121 -11.90 11.46 -6.95
CA TYR A 121 -10.77 12.31 -6.56
C TYR A 121 -10.53 13.50 -7.48
N GLN A 122 -11.59 14.06 -8.08
CA GLN A 122 -11.52 15.16 -9.08
C GLN A 122 -10.68 16.38 -8.64
N ASP A 123 -10.74 16.71 -7.34
CA ASP A 123 -10.09 17.92 -6.80
C ASP A 123 -8.77 17.61 -6.07
N ILE A 124 -8.19 16.43 -6.29
CA ILE A 124 -6.98 16.03 -5.59
C ILE A 124 -5.75 16.35 -6.44
N GLU A 125 -4.72 16.90 -5.80
CA GLU A 125 -3.43 17.13 -6.42
C GLU A 125 -2.76 15.80 -6.82
N ILE A 126 -2.33 15.69 -8.07
CA ILE A 126 -1.51 14.58 -8.56
C ILE A 126 -0.06 15.03 -8.59
N LYS A 127 0.77 14.49 -7.70
CA LYS A 127 2.18 14.87 -7.55
C LYS A 127 3.15 14.19 -8.50
N THR A 128 2.66 13.36 -9.40
CA THR A 128 3.48 12.67 -10.42
C THR A 128 3.17 13.21 -11.81
N PRO A 129 4.14 13.17 -12.75
CA PRO A 129 3.95 13.64 -14.13
C PRO A 129 2.89 12.85 -14.91
N ARG A 130 2.59 11.64 -14.45
CA ARG A 130 1.55 10.77 -15.01
C ARG A 130 0.64 10.28 -13.90
N VAL A 131 -0.58 9.91 -14.24
CA VAL A 131 -1.50 9.27 -13.32
C VAL A 131 -0.87 7.97 -12.82
N PRO A 132 -0.74 7.76 -11.48
CA PRO A 132 -0.09 6.57 -10.95
C PRO A 132 -0.98 5.33 -11.12
N GLU A 133 -0.38 4.17 -11.36
CA GLU A 133 -1.11 2.90 -11.46
C GLU A 133 -1.59 2.37 -10.09
N SER A 134 -0.99 2.85 -9.02
CA SER A 134 -1.43 2.65 -7.63
C SER A 134 -1.49 3.98 -6.90
N PHE A 135 -2.51 4.18 -6.06
CA PHE A 135 -2.67 5.41 -5.29
C PHE A 135 -1.83 5.46 -4.01
N TYR A 136 -1.10 4.39 -3.69
CA TYR A 136 -0.03 4.39 -2.71
C TYR A 136 1.30 4.22 -3.42
N SER A 137 2.27 5.04 -3.05
CA SER A 137 3.65 4.89 -3.52
C SER A 137 4.41 3.93 -2.62
N ASN A 138 5.01 2.91 -3.20
CA ASN A 138 5.97 2.02 -2.57
C ASN A 138 7.42 2.28 -3.06
N GLU A 139 7.64 3.40 -3.73
CA GLU A 139 8.92 3.74 -4.35
C GLU A 139 10.07 3.84 -3.36
N LYS A 140 9.79 4.29 -2.14
CA LYS A 140 10.80 4.32 -1.07
C LYS A 140 11.26 2.92 -0.69
N ALA A 141 10.33 1.97 -0.54
CA ALA A 141 10.64 0.58 -0.25
C ALA A 141 11.41 -0.07 -1.42
N LYS A 142 11.04 0.20 -2.66
CA LYS A 142 11.79 -0.25 -3.84
C LYS A 142 13.22 0.26 -3.84
N LYS A 143 13.38 1.57 -3.60
CA LYS A 143 14.69 2.23 -3.66
C LYS A 143 15.63 1.81 -2.54
N LEU A 144 15.16 1.73 -1.30
CA LEU A 144 16.01 1.52 -0.13
C LEU A 144 16.17 0.04 0.23
N LEU A 145 15.15 -0.78 -0.03
CA LEU A 145 15.12 -2.20 0.36
C LEU A 145 15.16 -3.16 -0.84
N GLY A 146 14.99 -2.66 -2.06
CA GLY A 146 14.84 -3.53 -3.23
C GLY A 146 13.54 -4.34 -3.20
N PHE A 147 12.48 -3.79 -2.56
CA PHE A 147 11.15 -4.38 -2.56
C PHE A 147 10.58 -4.43 -3.97
N GLN A 148 9.98 -5.56 -4.34
CA GLN A 148 9.33 -5.74 -5.65
C GLN A 148 8.09 -6.63 -5.48
N PRO A 149 6.89 -6.05 -5.40
CA PRO A 149 5.68 -6.86 -5.36
C PRO A 149 5.54 -7.63 -6.68
N CYS A 150 5.37 -8.95 -6.57
CA CYS A 150 5.36 -9.87 -7.72
C CYS A 150 4.00 -10.50 -7.96
N HIS A 151 3.03 -10.32 -7.05
CA HIS A 151 1.75 -10.98 -7.09
C HIS A 151 0.62 -9.97 -7.27
N SER A 152 -0.04 -10.03 -8.45
CA SER A 152 -1.21 -9.22 -8.75
C SER A 152 -2.44 -10.13 -8.97
N TRP A 153 -3.60 -9.67 -8.51
CA TRP A 153 -4.87 -10.32 -8.79
C TRP A 153 -5.14 -10.44 -10.29
N ARG A 154 -4.61 -9.55 -11.10
CA ARG A 154 -4.78 -9.54 -12.57
C ARG A 154 -4.19 -10.80 -13.19
N ALA A 155 -2.99 -11.19 -12.79
CA ALA A 155 -2.36 -12.42 -13.23
C ALA A 155 -3.12 -13.65 -12.76
N TYR A 156 -3.66 -13.61 -11.54
CA TYR A 156 -4.40 -14.70 -10.95
C TYR A 156 -5.76 -14.95 -11.63
N LEU A 157 -6.54 -13.91 -11.90
CA LEU A 157 -7.83 -14.04 -12.58
C LEU A 157 -7.67 -14.42 -14.04
N TRP A 158 -6.63 -13.92 -14.71
CA TRP A 158 -6.31 -14.33 -16.08
C TRP A 158 -6.00 -15.84 -16.16
N TYR A 159 -5.22 -16.36 -15.23
CA TYR A 159 -4.88 -17.78 -15.14
C TYR A 159 -6.13 -18.66 -14.92
N VAL A 160 -7.10 -18.21 -14.14
CA VAL A 160 -8.35 -18.93 -13.89
C VAL A 160 -9.25 -18.90 -15.12
N SER A 161 -9.40 -17.76 -15.80
CA SER A 161 -10.22 -17.64 -17.01
C SER A 161 -9.63 -18.36 -18.23
N SER A 162 -8.33 -18.61 -18.27
CA SER A 162 -7.69 -19.37 -19.36
C SER A 162 -7.78 -20.90 -19.19
N LYS A 163 -8.32 -21.38 -18.06
CA LYS A 163 -8.51 -22.83 -17.78
C LYS A 163 -9.96 -23.31 -17.91
N VAL A 164 -10.89 -22.42 -18.26
CA VAL A 164 -12.28 -22.72 -18.59
C VAL A 164 -12.47 -22.64 -20.09
#